data_a536f4b671c79f284178b3360d48c78e
#
_entry.id   a536f4b671c79f284178b3360d48c78e
#
_cell.length_a   1.000
_cell.length_b   1.000
_cell.length_c   1.000
_cell.angle_alpha   90.00
_cell.angle_beta   90.00
_cell.angle_gamma   90.00
#
_symmetry.space_group_name_H-M   'P 1'
#
loop_
_entity.id
_entity.type
_entity.pdbx_description
1 polymer ?
#
loop_
_entity_poly.entity_id
_entity_poly.type
_entity_poly.pdbx_seq_one_letter_code
_entity_poly.pdbx_strand_id
1 'polypeptide(L)'
;MGTGNHDEDGYLGYFCKAGDGVVDVQLIADLHKSEVFKVGAVLGVPDSILTSPPSADLWEGQTDEDELGVTYDFVELYTGWFLKLDKKEQEDWLHSLDEENRKEWDHCATICETVHRRNAHKLNGPKNLNVL
;
A
#
# COMPACT_ATOMS: atom_id res chain seq x y z
N MET A 1 14.51 -9.43 -10.28
CA MET A 1 14.46 -8.42 -9.20
C MET A 1 13.17 -7.66 -9.33
N GLY A 2 12.44 -7.50 -8.23
CA GLY A 2 11.16 -6.80 -8.18
C GLY A 2 11.27 -5.38 -7.66
N THR A 3 10.22 -4.62 -7.90
CA THR A 3 10.07 -3.21 -7.52
C THR A 3 8.88 -3.00 -6.57
N GLY A 4 8.31 -4.08 -6.03
CA GLY A 4 7.26 -4.02 -5.04
C GLY A 4 7.71 -3.34 -3.75
N ASN A 5 6.86 -2.49 -3.19
CA ASN A 5 7.08 -1.77 -1.95
C ASN A 5 6.12 -2.24 -0.86
N HIS A 6 6.30 -1.72 0.36
CA HIS A 6 5.51 -2.13 1.52
C HIS A 6 4.01 -1.88 1.35
N ASP A 7 3.62 -0.77 0.76
CA ASP A 7 2.22 -0.37 0.64
C ASP A 7 1.48 -1.20 -0.41
N GLU A 8 2.08 -1.34 -1.60
CA GLU A 8 1.51 -2.06 -2.72
C GLU A 8 1.57 -3.57 -2.51
N ASP A 9 2.77 -4.12 -2.38
CA ASP A 9 3.00 -5.56 -2.31
C ASP A 9 2.84 -6.12 -0.89
N GLY A 10 3.27 -5.36 0.11
CA GLY A 10 3.27 -5.82 1.50
C GLY A 10 1.89 -5.82 2.15
N TYR A 11 1.03 -4.85 1.84
CA TYR A 11 -0.28 -4.72 2.47
C TYR A 11 -1.45 -4.80 1.50
N LEU A 12 -1.53 -3.91 0.50
CA LEU A 12 -2.70 -3.86 -0.39
C LEU A 12 -2.82 -5.05 -1.32
N GLY A 13 -1.72 -5.72 -1.66
CA GLY A 13 -1.67 -6.73 -2.70
C GLY A 13 -2.01 -6.13 -4.06
N TYR A 14 -1.63 -4.86 -4.28
CA TYR A 14 -1.86 -4.11 -5.51
C TYR A 14 -0.75 -4.41 -6.53
N PHE A 15 -0.73 -5.65 -7.00
CA PHE A 15 0.21 -6.14 -8.00
C PHE A 15 -0.38 -7.32 -8.78
N CYS A 16 0.24 -7.65 -9.91
CA CYS A 16 -0.12 -8.83 -10.69
C CYS A 16 0.66 -10.06 -10.17
N LYS A 17 -0.05 -11.06 -9.62
CA LYS A 17 0.59 -12.23 -8.99
C LYS A 17 1.51 -13.01 -9.94
N ALA A 18 1.13 -13.11 -11.20
CA ALA A 18 1.92 -13.79 -12.25
C ALA A 18 2.78 -12.81 -13.08
N GLY A 19 2.89 -11.56 -12.67
CA GLY A 19 3.73 -10.50 -13.24
C GLY A 19 4.72 -10.01 -12.18
N ASP A 20 4.42 -8.88 -11.54
CA ASP A 20 5.29 -8.23 -10.55
C ASP A 20 5.62 -9.13 -9.35
N GLY A 21 4.71 -10.06 -9.00
CA GLY A 21 4.91 -11.02 -7.92
C GLY A 21 5.88 -12.18 -8.25
N VAL A 22 6.31 -12.33 -9.52
CA VAL A 22 7.24 -13.41 -9.94
C VAL A 22 8.67 -12.89 -9.92
N VAL A 23 9.24 -12.79 -8.73
CA VAL A 23 10.60 -12.28 -8.53
C VAL A 23 11.31 -13.06 -7.41
N ASP A 24 12.63 -13.15 -7.50
CA ASP A 24 13.45 -13.82 -6.49
C ASP A 24 13.93 -12.86 -5.39
N VAL A 25 14.04 -11.56 -5.70
CA VAL A 25 14.55 -10.53 -4.78
C VAL A 25 13.75 -9.25 -4.93
N GLN A 26 13.33 -8.68 -3.81
CA GLN A 26 12.69 -7.37 -3.71
C GLN A 26 13.52 -6.46 -2.81
N LEU A 27 14.13 -5.41 -3.39
CA LEU A 27 15.08 -4.54 -2.66
C LEU A 27 14.39 -3.44 -1.86
N ILE A 28 13.16 -3.10 -2.20
CA ILE A 28 12.39 -1.99 -1.61
C ILE A 28 11.09 -2.46 -0.93
N ALA A 29 10.98 -3.76 -0.66
CA ALA A 29 9.76 -4.35 -0.08
C ALA A 29 9.41 -3.79 1.32
N ASP A 30 10.41 -3.34 2.08
CA ASP A 30 10.23 -2.79 3.42
C ASP A 30 10.01 -1.27 3.43
N LEU A 31 10.09 -0.60 2.26
CA LEU A 31 9.93 0.84 2.14
C LEU A 31 8.49 1.22 1.83
N HIS A 32 8.00 2.25 2.51
CA HIS A 32 6.77 2.93 2.12
C HIS A 32 6.96 3.73 0.83
N LYS A 33 5.87 4.05 0.14
CA LYS A 33 5.94 4.80 -1.13
C LYS A 33 6.71 6.12 -0.99
N SER A 34 6.47 6.87 0.08
CA SER A 34 7.19 8.12 0.36
C SER A 34 8.70 7.91 0.54
N GLU A 35 9.09 6.80 1.15
CA GLU A 35 10.49 6.45 1.37
C GLU A 35 11.19 6.05 0.07
N VAL A 36 10.47 5.36 -0.84
CA VAL A 36 10.97 5.05 -2.19
C VAL A 36 11.34 6.33 -2.93
N PHE A 37 10.50 7.37 -2.88
CA PHE A 37 10.80 8.68 -3.48
C PHE A 37 12.02 9.34 -2.82
N LYS A 38 12.13 9.31 -1.49
CA LYS A 38 13.28 9.87 -0.76
C LYS A 38 14.58 9.16 -1.14
N VAL A 39 14.57 7.84 -1.20
CA VAL A 39 15.75 7.05 -1.64
C VAL A 39 16.08 7.35 -3.09
N GLY A 40 15.08 7.43 -3.96
CA GLY A 40 15.25 7.79 -5.37
C GLY A 40 15.95 9.14 -5.53
N ALA A 41 15.54 10.15 -4.77
CA ALA A 41 16.18 11.47 -4.79
C ALA A 41 17.66 11.41 -4.37
N VAL A 42 17.98 10.64 -3.32
CA VAL A 42 19.38 10.45 -2.87
C VAL A 42 20.23 9.73 -3.93
N LEU A 43 19.61 8.79 -4.66
CA LEU A 43 20.29 8.05 -5.74
C LEU A 43 20.38 8.83 -7.06
N GLY A 44 19.84 10.04 -7.14
CA GLY A 44 19.88 10.89 -8.32
C GLY A 44 18.89 10.52 -9.42
N VAL A 45 17.76 9.91 -9.05
CA VAL A 45 16.66 9.71 -9.99
C VAL A 45 16.16 11.09 -10.48
N PRO A 46 15.93 11.26 -11.79
CA PRO A 46 15.50 12.55 -12.34
C PRO A 46 14.19 13.06 -11.74
N ASP A 47 14.11 14.37 -11.52
CA ASP A 47 12.91 15.02 -10.96
C ASP A 47 11.64 14.72 -11.76
N SER A 48 11.74 14.59 -13.09
CA SER A 48 10.61 14.21 -13.93
C SER A 48 9.98 12.86 -13.58
N ILE A 49 10.76 11.96 -12.98
CA ILE A 49 10.26 10.67 -12.47
C ILE A 49 9.74 10.82 -11.04
N LEU A 50 10.51 11.54 -10.18
CA LEU A 50 10.15 11.73 -8.78
C LEU A 50 8.85 12.54 -8.57
N THR A 51 8.50 13.40 -9.54
CA THR A 51 7.29 14.23 -9.51
C THR A 51 6.10 13.64 -10.28
N SER A 52 6.30 12.50 -10.96
CA SER A 52 5.23 11.81 -11.67
C SER A 52 4.29 11.13 -10.68
N PRO A 53 2.97 11.26 -10.86
CA PRO A 53 2.01 10.49 -10.10
C PRO A 53 2.25 8.97 -10.26
N PRO A 54 2.15 8.17 -9.20
CA PRO A 54 2.20 6.72 -9.31
C PRO A 54 1.13 6.20 -10.26
N SER A 55 1.54 5.38 -11.22
CA SER A 55 0.63 4.80 -12.22
C SER A 55 1.23 3.55 -12.84
N ALA A 56 0.38 2.57 -13.14
CA ALA A 56 0.72 1.42 -13.97
C ALA A 56 0.72 1.76 -15.48
N ASP A 57 0.28 2.98 -15.86
CA ASP A 57 0.23 3.50 -17.24
C ASP A 57 -0.51 2.57 -18.23
N LEU A 58 -1.59 1.93 -17.76
CA LEU A 58 -2.39 1.01 -18.58
C LEU A 58 -3.37 1.73 -19.51
N TRP A 59 -3.75 2.97 -19.17
CA TRP A 59 -4.56 3.87 -20.00
C TRP A 59 -4.23 5.33 -19.67
N GLU A 60 -4.61 6.23 -20.57
CA GLU A 60 -4.36 7.66 -20.44
C GLU A 60 -5.04 8.24 -19.19
N GLY A 61 -4.27 8.90 -18.35
CA GLY A 61 -4.75 9.55 -17.11
C GLY A 61 -4.95 8.61 -15.92
N GLN A 62 -4.54 7.34 -16.01
CA GLN A 62 -4.57 6.44 -14.87
C GLN A 62 -3.62 6.94 -13.77
N THR A 63 -4.12 6.95 -12.53
CA THR A 63 -3.28 7.03 -11.32
C THR A 63 -3.65 5.89 -10.37
N ASP A 64 -2.68 5.41 -9.61
CA ASP A 64 -2.92 4.33 -8.64
C ASP A 64 -3.88 4.80 -7.55
N GLU A 65 -3.76 6.04 -7.08
CA GLU A 65 -4.60 6.60 -6.02
C GLU A 65 -6.06 6.75 -6.45
N ASP A 66 -6.31 7.16 -7.71
CA ASP A 66 -7.67 7.22 -8.25
C ASP A 66 -8.30 5.82 -8.38
N GLU A 67 -7.50 4.82 -8.77
CA GLU A 67 -7.96 3.43 -8.89
C GLU A 67 -8.21 2.79 -7.53
N LEU A 68 -7.32 3.03 -6.56
CA LEU A 68 -7.45 2.53 -5.20
C LEU A 68 -8.57 3.23 -4.42
N GLY A 69 -8.80 4.53 -4.71
CA GLY A 69 -9.71 5.39 -3.96
C GLY A 69 -9.16 5.84 -2.61
N VAL A 70 -7.83 5.77 -2.43
CA VAL A 70 -7.12 6.17 -1.21
C VAL A 70 -5.71 6.61 -1.57
N THR A 71 -5.17 7.61 -0.87
CA THR A 71 -3.82 8.10 -1.10
C THR A 71 -2.76 7.19 -0.47
N TYR A 72 -1.56 7.18 -1.03
CA TYR A 72 -0.42 6.47 -0.43
C TYR A 72 -0.05 7.03 0.94
N ASP A 73 -0.20 8.34 1.15
CA ASP A 73 0.03 8.96 2.47
C ASP A 73 -0.91 8.36 3.54
N PHE A 74 -2.17 8.11 3.19
CA PHE A 74 -3.10 7.44 4.10
C PHE A 74 -2.70 5.97 4.32
N VAL A 75 -2.35 5.24 3.26
CA VAL A 75 -1.91 3.84 3.37
C VAL A 75 -0.69 3.73 4.29
N GLU A 76 0.30 4.61 4.13
CA GLU A 76 1.49 4.67 4.98
C GLU A 76 1.14 4.97 6.45
N LEU A 77 0.28 5.97 6.69
CA LEU A 77 -0.19 6.30 8.04
C LEU A 77 -0.92 5.11 8.68
N TYR A 78 -1.78 4.46 7.93
CA TYR A 78 -2.58 3.32 8.38
C TYR A 78 -1.70 2.10 8.71
N THR A 79 -0.85 1.68 7.80
CA THR A 79 -0.02 0.46 7.93
C THR A 79 1.25 0.70 8.72
N GLY A 80 1.90 1.86 8.53
CA GLY A 80 3.17 2.21 9.15
C GLY A 80 3.04 2.61 10.61
N TRP A 81 1.89 3.11 11.01
CA TRP A 81 1.65 3.62 12.36
C TRP A 81 0.39 3.04 13.01
N PHE A 82 -0.82 3.27 12.47
CA PHE A 82 -2.07 2.95 13.15
C PHE A 82 -2.22 1.46 13.48
N LEU A 83 -1.92 0.56 12.53
CA LEU A 83 -2.00 -0.88 12.76
C LEU A 83 -0.96 -1.41 13.77
N LYS A 84 0.06 -0.61 14.09
CA LYS A 84 1.09 -0.97 15.10
C LYS A 84 0.70 -0.56 16.51
N LEU A 85 -0.32 0.29 16.67
CA LEU A 85 -0.87 0.67 17.96
C LEU A 85 -1.63 -0.50 18.59
N ASP A 86 -1.68 -0.54 19.92
CA ASP A 86 -2.59 -1.45 20.59
C ASP A 86 -4.05 -1.01 20.42
N LYS A 87 -5.00 -1.91 20.76
CA LYS A 87 -6.44 -1.63 20.56
C LYS A 87 -6.91 -0.40 21.33
N LYS A 88 -6.39 -0.17 22.53
CA LYS A 88 -6.76 0.97 23.35
C LYS A 88 -6.24 2.27 22.72
N GLU A 89 -4.99 2.27 22.29
CA GLU A 89 -4.38 3.41 21.60
C GLU A 89 -5.13 3.75 20.30
N GLN A 90 -5.53 2.74 19.53
CA GLN A 90 -6.36 2.93 18.35
C GLN A 90 -7.71 3.57 18.68
N GLU A 91 -8.41 3.06 19.71
CA GLU A 91 -9.68 3.60 20.17
C GLU A 91 -9.54 5.04 20.69
N ASP A 92 -8.54 5.31 21.53
CA ASP A 92 -8.29 6.63 22.10
C ASP A 92 -7.98 7.65 20.98
N TRP A 93 -7.18 7.26 19.99
CA TRP A 93 -6.88 8.11 18.85
C TRP A 93 -8.11 8.37 17.99
N LEU A 94 -8.89 7.33 17.67
CA LEU A 94 -10.13 7.48 16.90
C LEU A 94 -11.16 8.36 17.61
N HIS A 95 -11.22 8.34 18.93
CA HIS A 95 -12.08 9.23 19.71
C HIS A 95 -11.57 10.68 19.77
N SER A 96 -10.29 10.91 19.49
CA SER A 96 -9.72 12.26 19.46
C SER A 96 -10.04 13.02 18.17
N LEU A 97 -10.46 12.31 17.11
CA LEU A 97 -10.84 12.91 15.84
C LEU A 97 -12.20 13.62 15.96
N ASP A 98 -12.33 14.77 15.29
CA ASP A 98 -13.65 15.37 15.07
C ASP A 98 -14.50 14.53 14.11
N GLU A 99 -15.76 14.87 13.96
CA GLU A 99 -16.72 14.09 13.19
C GLU A 99 -16.34 13.98 11.69
N GLU A 100 -15.81 15.05 11.11
CA GLU A 100 -15.41 15.10 9.70
C GLU A 100 -14.18 14.20 9.44
N ASN A 101 -13.12 14.42 10.22
CA ASN A 101 -11.90 13.62 10.13
C ASN A 101 -12.15 12.15 10.47
N ARG A 102 -13.04 11.87 11.43
CA ARG A 102 -13.41 10.48 11.75
C ARG A 102 -14.12 9.79 10.60
N LYS A 103 -15.03 10.47 9.93
CA LYS A 103 -15.77 9.93 8.78
C LYS A 103 -14.84 9.66 7.61
N GLU A 104 -13.90 10.57 7.33
CA GLU A 104 -12.90 10.39 6.29
C GLU A 104 -11.97 9.22 6.61
N TRP A 105 -11.50 9.14 7.85
CA TRP A 105 -10.70 8.00 8.32
C TRP A 105 -11.41 6.67 8.12
N ASP A 106 -12.65 6.55 8.59
CA ASP A 106 -13.42 5.31 8.52
C ASP A 106 -13.65 4.90 7.05
N HIS A 107 -13.83 5.87 6.15
CA HIS A 107 -13.94 5.62 4.72
C HIS A 107 -12.64 5.04 4.15
N CYS A 108 -11.51 5.72 4.34
CA CYS A 108 -10.22 5.29 3.81
C CYS A 108 -9.75 3.97 4.43
N ALA A 109 -9.91 3.79 5.74
CA ALA A 109 -9.60 2.53 6.41
C ALA A 109 -10.42 1.36 5.86
N THR A 110 -11.72 1.57 5.60
CA THR A 110 -12.59 0.56 4.98
C THR A 110 -12.11 0.16 3.58
N ILE A 111 -11.63 1.12 2.79
CA ILE A 111 -11.04 0.85 1.47
C ILE A 111 -9.79 -0.04 1.64
N CYS A 112 -8.84 0.38 2.48
CA CYS A 112 -7.61 -0.37 2.73
C CYS A 112 -7.88 -1.81 3.16
N GLU A 113 -8.77 -2.01 4.14
CA GLU A 113 -9.15 -3.35 4.63
C GLU A 113 -9.83 -4.19 3.55
N THR A 114 -10.69 -3.57 2.75
CA THR A 114 -11.42 -4.27 1.68
C THR A 114 -10.47 -4.73 0.59
N VAL A 115 -9.55 -3.87 0.16
CA VAL A 115 -8.53 -4.19 -0.84
C VAL A 115 -7.60 -5.28 -0.31
N HIS A 116 -7.08 -5.12 0.91
CA HIS A 116 -6.25 -6.12 1.58
C HIS A 116 -6.92 -7.50 1.63
N ARG A 117 -8.15 -7.55 2.13
CA ARG A 117 -8.92 -8.81 2.23
C ARG A 117 -9.17 -9.46 0.88
N ARG A 118 -9.54 -8.67 -0.14
CA ARG A 118 -9.76 -9.16 -1.50
C ARG A 118 -8.49 -9.74 -2.11
N ASN A 119 -7.35 -9.11 -1.83
CA ASN A 119 -6.04 -9.47 -2.38
C ASN A 119 -5.23 -10.42 -1.48
N ALA A 120 -5.73 -10.82 -0.33
CA ALA A 120 -5.03 -11.69 0.63
C ALA A 120 -4.46 -12.98 0.00
N HIS A 121 -5.09 -13.49 -1.07
CA HIS A 121 -4.61 -14.64 -1.82
C HIS A 121 -3.29 -14.38 -2.57
N LYS A 122 -2.95 -13.10 -2.83
CA LYS A 122 -1.69 -12.71 -3.47
C LYS A 122 -0.54 -12.63 -2.46
N LEU A 123 -0.87 -12.23 -1.23
CA LEU A 123 0.08 -12.08 -0.12
C LEU A 123 0.46 -13.41 0.53
N ASN A 124 -0.29 -14.45 0.25
CA ASN A 124 -0.07 -15.80 0.79
C ASN A 124 0.42 -16.74 -0.30
N GLY A 125 1.27 -17.68 0.09
CA GLY A 125 1.70 -18.77 -0.79
C GLY A 125 0.54 -19.67 -1.23
N PRO A 126 0.77 -20.57 -2.20
CA PRO A 126 -0.24 -21.52 -2.65
C PRO A 126 -0.76 -22.37 -1.49
N LYS A 127 -2.09 -22.56 -1.44
CA LYS A 127 -2.69 -23.49 -0.49
C LYS A 127 -2.53 -24.92 -1.00
N ASN A 128 -1.82 -25.75 -0.25
CA ASN A 128 -1.76 -27.18 -0.52
C ASN A 128 -3.00 -27.85 0.08
N LEU A 129 -3.80 -28.46 -0.77
CA LEU A 129 -4.90 -29.32 -0.34
C LEU A 129 -4.32 -30.72 -0.09
N ASN A 130 -3.98 -31.01 1.16
CA ASN A 130 -3.64 -32.36 1.57
C ASN A 130 -4.95 -33.17 1.62
N VAL A 131 -5.17 -34.01 0.61
CA VAL A 131 -6.40 -34.81 0.46
C VAL A 131 -6.23 -36.22 1.04
N LEU A 132 -5.13 -36.48 1.78
CA LEU A 132 -4.83 -37.76 2.43
C LEU A 132 -4.76 -37.58 3.94
#